data_46c6501bdfcee0f9f9f3ceeea87ce980
#
_entry.id   46c6501bdfcee0f9f9f3ceeea87ce980
#
_cell.length_a   1.000
_cell.length_b   1.000
_cell.length_c   1.000
_cell.angle_alpha   90.00
_cell.angle_beta   90.00
_cell.angle_gamma   90.00
#
_symmetry.space_group_name_H-M   'P 1'
#
loop_
_entity.id
_entity.type
_entity.pdbx_description
1 polymer ?
#
loop_
_entity_poly.entity_id
_entity_poly.type
_entity_poly.pdbx_seq_one_letter_code
_entity_poly.pdbx_strand_id
1 'polypeptide(L)'
;LIPVGRALAESFGTSLKDMNESDAVTAVKPLVLDQMMDLIRKDLGKLNIHHDVFFSERNLHGEGGDITSTLDWLREKDMVYVGRLDPPKGKLPDDWEDREQTLFRAKDYGDDTDRALVKSDGSYTSFAADIAYHRNTYLSGVTHMTDVLASDHSGYINAVKPATAPVSRADATAAGAL
;
A
#
# COMPACT_ATOMS: atom_id res chain seq x y z
N LEU A 1 -24.68 -4.37 -1.15
CA LEU A 1 -24.30 -5.18 -2.33
C LEU A 1 -25.46 -5.46 -3.29
N ILE A 2 -26.74 -5.49 -2.84
CA ILE A 2 -27.89 -5.79 -3.71
C ILE A 2 -27.97 -4.83 -4.94
N PRO A 3 -27.83 -3.50 -4.80
CA PRO A 3 -27.84 -2.59 -5.96
C PRO A 3 -26.72 -2.91 -6.96
N VAL A 4 -25.53 -3.25 -6.45
CA VAL A 4 -24.37 -3.63 -7.30
C VAL A 4 -24.70 -4.89 -8.11
N GLY A 5 -25.28 -5.91 -7.45
CA GLY A 5 -25.69 -7.13 -8.14
C GLY A 5 -26.75 -6.89 -9.23
N ARG A 6 -27.68 -5.96 -8.99
CA ARG A 6 -28.68 -5.56 -10.03
C ARG A 6 -28.01 -4.89 -11.22
N ALA A 7 -27.12 -3.94 -10.98
CA ALA A 7 -26.37 -3.26 -12.05
C ALA A 7 -25.51 -4.24 -12.86
N LEU A 8 -24.90 -5.23 -12.21
CA LEU A 8 -24.19 -6.30 -12.92
C LEU A 8 -25.14 -7.13 -13.79
N ALA A 9 -26.31 -7.51 -13.27
CA ALA A 9 -27.31 -8.26 -14.03
C ALA A 9 -27.83 -7.46 -15.23
N GLU A 10 -28.03 -6.16 -15.09
CA GLU A 10 -28.43 -5.26 -16.18
C GLU A 10 -27.34 -5.11 -17.25
N SER A 11 -26.06 -4.99 -16.83
CA SER A 11 -24.93 -4.78 -17.73
C SER A 11 -24.51 -6.04 -18.48
N PHE A 12 -24.52 -7.18 -17.83
CA PHE A 12 -23.95 -8.42 -18.35
C PHE A 12 -25.01 -9.49 -18.70
N GLY A 13 -26.24 -9.34 -18.21
CA GLY A 13 -27.28 -10.34 -18.40
C GLY A 13 -26.86 -11.72 -17.90
N THR A 14 -26.90 -12.74 -18.79
CA THR A 14 -26.46 -14.11 -18.50
C THR A 14 -25.00 -14.39 -18.89
N SER A 15 -24.32 -13.46 -19.58
CA SER A 15 -22.99 -13.72 -20.15
C SER A 15 -21.91 -14.06 -19.11
N LEU A 16 -22.06 -13.57 -17.88
CA LEU A 16 -21.14 -13.94 -16.79
C LEU A 16 -21.18 -15.44 -16.44
N LYS A 17 -22.27 -16.13 -16.71
CA LYS A 17 -22.40 -17.57 -16.42
C LYS A 17 -21.59 -18.44 -17.37
N ASP A 18 -21.27 -17.90 -18.55
CA ASP A 18 -20.53 -18.58 -19.61
C ASP A 18 -19.02 -18.28 -19.55
N MET A 19 -18.61 -17.37 -18.65
CA MET A 19 -17.20 -17.00 -18.44
C MET A 19 -16.55 -17.92 -17.41
N ASN A 20 -15.24 -18.18 -17.56
CA ASN A 20 -14.47 -18.72 -16.45
C ASN A 20 -14.33 -17.66 -15.33
N GLU A 21 -13.97 -18.10 -14.13
CA GLU A 21 -13.94 -17.23 -12.94
C GLU A 21 -13.01 -16.02 -13.12
N SER A 22 -11.83 -16.20 -13.68
CA SER A 22 -10.84 -15.14 -13.88
C SER A 22 -11.36 -14.05 -14.80
N ASP A 23 -11.96 -14.44 -15.92
CA ASP A 23 -12.54 -13.50 -16.90
C ASP A 23 -13.76 -12.79 -16.32
N ALA A 24 -14.62 -13.52 -15.60
CA ALA A 24 -15.78 -12.94 -14.94
C ALA A 24 -15.35 -11.89 -13.89
N VAL A 25 -14.37 -12.19 -13.04
CA VAL A 25 -13.83 -11.23 -12.06
C VAL A 25 -13.25 -10.01 -12.76
N THR A 26 -12.50 -10.19 -13.83
CA THR A 26 -11.91 -9.09 -14.60
C THR A 26 -12.99 -8.19 -15.20
N ALA A 27 -14.05 -8.77 -15.74
CA ALA A 27 -15.16 -8.03 -16.36
C ALA A 27 -15.99 -7.23 -15.33
N VAL A 28 -16.29 -7.82 -14.15
CA VAL A 28 -17.17 -7.17 -13.16
C VAL A 28 -16.42 -6.16 -12.27
N LYS A 29 -15.13 -6.33 -12.06
CA LYS A 29 -14.33 -5.56 -11.10
C LYS A 29 -14.42 -4.04 -11.27
N PRO A 30 -14.32 -3.46 -12.49
CA PRO A 30 -14.44 -2.02 -12.66
C PRO A 30 -15.80 -1.48 -12.19
N LEU A 31 -16.90 -2.10 -12.63
CA LEU A 31 -18.25 -1.67 -12.27
C LEU A 31 -18.50 -1.76 -10.76
N VAL A 32 -18.03 -2.84 -10.14
CA VAL A 32 -18.16 -3.04 -8.69
C VAL A 32 -17.39 -1.96 -7.93
N LEU A 33 -16.14 -1.71 -8.32
CA LEU A 33 -15.31 -0.69 -7.68
C LEU A 33 -15.93 0.70 -7.80
N ASP A 34 -16.41 1.08 -8.98
CA ASP A 34 -17.03 2.40 -9.19
C ASP A 34 -18.26 2.59 -8.30
N GLN A 35 -19.14 1.60 -8.26
CA GLN A 35 -20.33 1.68 -7.39
C GLN A 35 -19.98 1.69 -5.89
N MET A 36 -18.99 0.92 -5.47
CA MET A 36 -18.55 0.94 -4.08
C MET A 36 -17.91 2.28 -3.72
N MET A 37 -17.11 2.86 -4.61
CA MET A 37 -16.53 4.19 -4.40
C MET A 37 -17.59 5.27 -4.33
N ASP A 38 -18.66 5.18 -5.11
CA ASP A 38 -19.79 6.11 -5.04
C ASP A 38 -20.54 6.01 -3.70
N LEU A 39 -20.69 4.80 -3.16
CA LEU A 39 -21.24 4.63 -1.81
C LEU A 39 -20.35 5.26 -0.75
N ILE A 40 -19.03 5.04 -0.83
CA ILE A 40 -18.05 5.63 0.08
C ILE A 40 -18.13 7.15 0.04
N ARG A 41 -18.11 7.76 -1.16
CA ARG A 41 -18.23 9.22 -1.33
C ARG A 41 -19.52 9.76 -0.71
N LYS A 42 -20.64 9.06 -0.93
CA LYS A 42 -21.95 9.42 -0.35
C LYS A 42 -21.94 9.38 1.16
N ASP A 43 -21.36 8.34 1.75
CA ASP A 43 -21.34 8.18 3.20
C ASP A 43 -20.39 9.19 3.86
N LEU A 44 -19.22 9.44 3.27
CA LEU A 44 -18.32 10.50 3.71
C LEU A 44 -18.99 11.89 3.60
N GLY A 45 -19.71 12.16 2.51
CA GLY A 45 -20.43 13.40 2.31
C GLY A 45 -21.50 13.68 3.39
N LYS A 46 -22.15 12.63 3.92
CA LYS A 46 -23.09 12.78 5.07
C LYS A 46 -22.39 13.27 6.35
N LEU A 47 -21.10 12.98 6.47
CA LEU A 47 -20.24 13.44 7.57
C LEU A 47 -19.54 14.77 7.24
N ASN A 48 -19.86 15.39 6.10
CA ASN A 48 -19.19 16.57 5.57
C ASN A 48 -17.67 16.36 5.33
N ILE A 49 -17.29 15.13 4.96
CA ILE A 49 -15.92 14.77 4.61
C ILE A 49 -15.83 14.69 3.09
N HIS A 50 -14.97 15.49 2.50
CA HIS A 50 -14.72 15.54 1.06
C HIS A 50 -13.22 15.38 0.81
N HIS A 51 -12.87 14.31 0.08
CA HIS A 51 -11.50 14.06 -0.33
C HIS A 51 -11.27 14.64 -1.74
N ASP A 52 -10.18 15.36 -1.92
CA ASP A 52 -9.77 15.87 -3.22
C ASP A 52 -9.26 14.76 -4.13
N VAL A 53 -8.61 13.74 -3.55
CA VAL A 53 -8.01 12.62 -4.29
C VAL A 53 -8.36 11.29 -3.61
N PHE A 54 -8.81 10.33 -4.41
CA PHE A 54 -8.88 8.91 -4.06
C PHE A 54 -7.76 8.20 -4.80
N PHE A 55 -6.66 7.97 -4.10
CA PHE A 55 -5.49 7.32 -4.67
C PHE A 55 -5.69 5.81 -4.75
N SER A 56 -5.36 5.22 -5.89
CA SER A 56 -5.42 3.77 -6.07
C SER A 56 -4.03 3.15 -5.89
N GLU A 57 -3.88 2.24 -4.94
CA GLU A 57 -2.63 1.50 -4.71
C GLU A 57 -2.15 0.77 -5.97
N ARG A 58 -3.06 0.39 -6.88
CA ARG A 58 -2.68 -0.20 -8.17
C ARG A 58 -1.66 0.65 -8.94
N ASN A 59 -1.70 1.96 -8.79
CA ASN A 59 -0.79 2.88 -9.46
C ASN A 59 0.66 2.73 -8.99
N LEU A 60 0.87 2.16 -7.81
CA LEU A 60 2.20 1.90 -7.25
C LEU A 60 2.85 0.65 -7.82
N HIS A 61 2.03 -0.28 -8.38
CA HIS A 61 2.47 -1.57 -8.90
C HIS A 61 2.74 -1.52 -10.41
N GLY A 62 3.53 -2.47 -10.90
CA GLY A 62 3.88 -2.63 -12.32
C GLY A 62 5.37 -2.42 -12.61
N GLU A 63 5.77 -2.69 -13.84
CA GLU A 63 7.14 -2.40 -14.30
C GLU A 63 7.40 -0.89 -14.29
N GLY A 64 8.44 -0.46 -13.57
CA GLY A 64 8.75 0.95 -13.39
C GLY A 64 7.79 1.68 -12.44
N GLY A 65 6.92 0.97 -11.72
CA GLY A 65 6.03 1.54 -10.72
C GLY A 65 6.77 2.11 -9.50
N ASP A 66 6.05 2.89 -8.72
CA ASP A 66 6.63 3.62 -7.57
C ASP A 66 7.23 2.70 -6.50
N ILE A 67 6.71 1.47 -6.35
CA ILE A 67 7.29 0.49 -5.41
C ILE A 67 8.69 0.08 -5.87
N THR A 68 8.86 -0.26 -7.16
CA THR A 68 10.16 -0.67 -7.70
C THR A 68 11.18 0.46 -7.56
N SER A 69 10.85 1.67 -7.99
CA SER A 69 11.73 2.84 -7.89
C SER A 69 12.06 3.21 -6.44
N THR A 70 11.12 3.00 -5.53
CA THR A 70 11.32 3.22 -4.09
C THR A 70 12.28 2.19 -3.50
N LEU A 71 12.13 0.91 -3.88
CA LEU A 71 13.06 -0.14 -3.43
C LEU A 71 14.48 0.11 -3.94
N ASP A 72 14.65 0.55 -5.18
CA ASP A 72 15.96 0.88 -5.73
C ASP A 72 16.59 2.06 -4.99
N TRP A 73 15.81 3.11 -4.73
CA TRP A 73 16.24 4.24 -3.91
C TRP A 73 16.64 3.81 -2.47
N LEU A 74 15.88 2.93 -1.83
CA LEU A 74 16.22 2.39 -0.50
C LEU A 74 17.50 1.55 -0.53
N ARG A 75 17.75 0.78 -1.60
CA ARG A 75 18.99 0.02 -1.80
C ARG A 75 20.20 0.93 -1.94
N GLU A 76 20.09 1.99 -2.73
CA GLU A 76 21.16 2.99 -2.89
C GLU A 76 21.54 3.67 -1.56
N LYS A 77 20.60 3.75 -0.63
CA LYS A 77 20.81 4.31 0.72
C LYS A 77 21.25 3.28 1.76
N ASP A 78 21.48 2.03 1.39
CA ASP A 78 21.79 0.91 2.29
C ASP A 78 20.74 0.69 3.39
N MET A 79 19.48 1.02 3.09
CA MET A 79 18.36 0.86 4.02
C MET A 79 17.70 -0.51 3.92
N VAL A 80 18.14 -1.33 2.98
CA VAL A 80 17.54 -2.64 2.66
C VAL A 80 18.63 -3.71 2.59
N TYR A 81 18.27 -4.91 3.01
CA TYR A 81 19.14 -6.08 2.92
C TYR A 81 18.31 -7.34 2.67
N VAL A 82 18.98 -8.42 2.25
CA VAL A 82 18.37 -9.75 2.17
C VAL A 82 18.66 -10.51 3.45
N GLY A 83 17.63 -11.02 4.10
CA GLY A 83 17.76 -11.72 5.38
C GLY A 83 16.50 -12.45 5.78
N ARG A 84 16.51 -13.00 6.99
CA ARG A 84 15.37 -13.69 7.61
C ARG A 84 14.93 -12.92 8.84
N LEU A 85 13.63 -12.82 9.03
CA LEU A 85 13.06 -12.29 10.26
C LEU A 85 13.00 -13.39 11.31
N ASP A 86 13.40 -13.05 12.54
CA ASP A 86 13.17 -13.91 13.68
C ASP A 86 11.65 -14.13 13.87
N PRO A 87 11.24 -15.34 14.31
CA PRO A 87 9.82 -15.57 14.59
C PRO A 87 9.36 -14.61 15.69
N PRO A 88 8.23 -13.91 15.48
CA PRO A 88 7.71 -12.99 16.47
C PRO A 88 7.32 -13.73 17.75
N LYS A 89 7.47 -13.07 18.88
CA LYS A 89 7.05 -13.60 20.18
C LYS A 89 5.52 -13.68 20.22
N GLY A 90 4.98 -14.89 20.36
CA GLY A 90 3.55 -15.13 20.46
C GLY A 90 2.97 -15.87 19.25
N LYS A 91 1.72 -15.56 18.87
CA LYS A 91 1.10 -16.16 17.69
C LYS A 91 1.77 -15.63 16.43
N LEU A 92 2.24 -16.53 15.57
CA LEU A 92 2.81 -16.16 14.27
C LEU A 92 1.75 -15.44 13.42
N PRO A 93 2.09 -14.28 12.84
CA PRO A 93 1.25 -13.66 11.82
C PRO A 93 1.05 -14.59 10.63
N ASP A 94 -0.09 -14.49 9.97
CA ASP A 94 -0.43 -15.36 8.83
C ASP A 94 0.50 -15.13 7.61
N ASP A 95 1.18 -13.98 7.56
CA ASP A 95 2.14 -13.58 6.53
C ASP A 95 3.62 -13.76 6.95
N TRP A 96 3.89 -14.37 8.11
CA TRP A 96 5.26 -14.66 8.54
C TRP A 96 5.82 -15.88 7.79
N GLU A 97 7.04 -15.72 7.26
CA GLU A 97 7.76 -16.76 6.53
C GLU A 97 9.19 -16.93 7.06
N ASP A 98 9.58 -18.19 7.35
CA ASP A 98 10.98 -18.56 7.67
C ASP A 98 11.78 -18.73 6.37
N ARG A 99 11.90 -17.67 5.60
CA ARG A 99 12.64 -17.64 4.33
C ARG A 99 13.40 -16.34 4.17
N GLU A 100 14.36 -16.33 3.26
CA GLU A 100 15.04 -15.09 2.87
C GLU A 100 14.06 -14.16 2.15
N GLN A 101 14.04 -12.91 2.61
CA GLN A 101 13.18 -11.84 2.14
C GLN A 101 14.01 -10.57 1.98
N THR A 102 13.52 -9.61 1.21
CA THR A 102 14.08 -8.27 1.20
C THR A 102 13.52 -7.49 2.37
N LEU A 103 14.39 -7.07 3.29
CA LEU A 103 14.04 -6.44 4.56
C LEU A 103 14.47 -4.98 4.58
N PHE A 104 13.64 -4.13 5.18
CA PHE A 104 13.97 -2.75 5.55
C PHE A 104 14.58 -2.73 6.96
N ARG A 105 15.67 -1.97 7.15
CA ARG A 105 16.36 -1.78 8.44
C ARG A 105 15.57 -0.89 9.39
N ALA A 106 14.35 -1.30 9.77
CA ALA A 106 13.46 -0.50 10.60
C ALA A 106 14.00 -0.25 12.00
N LYS A 107 14.82 -1.16 12.53
CA LYS A 107 15.51 -1.02 13.82
C LYS A 107 16.41 0.22 13.87
N ASP A 108 17.07 0.56 12.77
CA ASP A 108 17.95 1.74 12.70
C ASP A 108 17.18 3.05 12.84
N TYR A 109 15.85 2.99 12.68
CA TYR A 109 14.93 4.13 12.77
C TYR A 109 13.99 4.08 13.96
N GLY A 110 14.20 3.13 14.89
CA GLY A 110 13.48 3.08 16.16
C GLY A 110 12.29 2.11 16.21
N ASP A 111 12.16 1.21 15.24
CA ASP A 111 11.24 0.07 15.34
C ASP A 111 11.90 -1.08 16.14
N ASP A 112 11.11 -1.95 16.70
CA ASP A 112 11.58 -3.11 17.46
C ASP A 112 12.12 -4.23 16.55
N THR A 113 11.70 -4.27 15.29
CA THR A 113 12.05 -5.31 14.32
C THR A 113 12.15 -4.75 12.90
N ASP A 114 13.01 -5.37 12.08
CA ASP A 114 13.07 -5.08 10.65
C ASP A 114 11.81 -5.56 9.96
N ARG A 115 11.48 -4.96 8.81
CA ARG A 115 10.22 -5.19 8.11
C ARG A 115 10.44 -5.75 6.70
N ALA A 116 9.68 -6.78 6.35
CA ALA A 116 9.70 -7.32 5.01
C ALA A 116 9.10 -6.33 3.99
N LEU A 117 9.82 -6.13 2.90
CA LEU A 117 9.37 -5.33 1.73
C LEU A 117 8.98 -6.23 0.57
N VAL A 118 9.75 -7.30 0.35
CA VAL A 118 9.49 -8.29 -0.69
C VAL A 118 9.48 -9.67 -0.05
N LYS A 119 8.43 -10.41 -0.29
CA LYS A 119 8.27 -11.80 0.17
C LYS A 119 9.17 -12.74 -0.60
N SER A 120 9.28 -13.99 -0.12
CA SER A 120 10.08 -15.03 -0.77
C SER A 120 9.60 -15.39 -2.18
N ASP A 121 8.33 -15.16 -2.50
CA ASP A 121 7.74 -15.38 -3.82
C ASP A 121 7.94 -14.20 -4.79
N GLY A 122 8.61 -13.14 -4.34
CA GLY A 122 8.84 -11.92 -5.10
C GLY A 122 7.69 -10.90 -5.04
N SER A 123 6.59 -11.19 -4.36
CA SER A 123 5.50 -10.25 -4.19
C SER A 123 5.85 -9.16 -3.16
N TYR A 124 5.31 -7.97 -3.36
CA TYR A 124 5.48 -6.85 -2.44
C TYR A 124 4.57 -7.01 -1.22
N THR A 125 5.05 -6.55 -0.07
CA THR A 125 4.22 -6.41 1.13
C THR A 125 3.43 -5.10 1.08
N SER A 126 2.36 -5.01 1.87
CA SER A 126 1.64 -3.74 2.06
C SER A 126 2.56 -2.64 2.59
N PHE A 127 3.55 -3.01 3.41
CA PHE A 127 4.54 -2.07 3.93
C PHE A 127 5.40 -1.44 2.82
N ALA A 128 5.79 -2.20 1.80
CA ALA A 128 6.49 -1.66 0.63
C ALA A 128 5.61 -0.66 -0.16
N ALA A 129 4.33 -0.98 -0.32
CA ALA A 129 3.37 -0.09 -0.97
C ALA A 129 3.17 1.21 -0.18
N ASP A 130 3.12 1.14 1.15
CA ASP A 130 2.96 2.32 2.00
C ASP A 130 4.18 3.24 1.95
N ILE A 131 5.40 2.70 1.96
CA ILE A 131 6.61 3.53 1.80
C ILE A 131 6.59 4.22 0.43
N ALA A 132 6.25 3.49 -0.62
CA ALA A 132 6.17 4.04 -1.97
C ALA A 132 5.11 5.14 -2.09
N TYR A 133 3.94 4.95 -1.46
CA TYR A 133 2.88 5.94 -1.42
C TYR A 133 3.33 7.23 -0.73
N HIS A 134 3.96 7.13 0.43
CA HIS A 134 4.46 8.30 1.16
C HIS A 134 5.58 9.02 0.40
N ARG A 135 6.48 8.25 -0.23
CA ARG A 135 7.53 8.82 -1.08
C ARG A 135 6.94 9.56 -2.29
N ASN A 136 5.99 8.96 -2.98
CA ASN A 136 5.28 9.57 -4.10
C ASN A 136 4.59 10.88 -3.67
N THR A 137 3.90 10.85 -2.53
CA THR A 137 3.24 12.04 -1.94
C THR A 137 4.25 13.14 -1.63
N TYR A 138 5.39 12.79 -1.03
CA TYR A 138 6.45 13.76 -0.74
C TYR A 138 7.03 14.37 -2.03
N LEU A 139 7.35 13.53 -3.02
CA LEU A 139 7.90 13.98 -4.31
C LEU A 139 6.93 14.84 -5.11
N SER A 140 5.62 14.75 -4.84
CA SER A 140 4.62 15.64 -5.43
C SER A 140 4.61 17.06 -4.85
N GLY A 141 5.52 17.37 -3.92
CA GLY A 141 5.68 18.70 -3.33
C GLY A 141 4.90 18.92 -2.03
N VAL A 142 4.34 17.89 -1.44
CA VAL A 142 3.69 17.96 -0.13
C VAL A 142 4.75 18.07 0.97
N THR A 143 4.72 19.16 1.74
CA THR A 143 5.69 19.44 2.79
C THR A 143 5.29 18.94 4.17
N HIS A 144 3.98 18.70 4.39
CA HIS A 144 3.42 18.20 5.63
C HIS A 144 2.45 17.08 5.34
N MET A 145 2.70 15.91 5.89
CA MET A 145 1.82 14.75 5.80
C MET A 145 1.22 14.43 7.17
N THR A 146 -0.07 14.22 7.21
CA THR A 146 -0.79 13.79 8.40
C THR A 146 -1.60 12.55 8.05
N ASP A 147 -1.27 11.42 8.70
CA ASP A 147 -1.98 10.17 8.51
C ASP A 147 -3.10 10.04 9.54
N VAL A 148 -4.30 9.76 9.07
CA VAL A 148 -5.46 9.46 9.92
C VAL A 148 -5.71 7.96 9.85
N LEU A 149 -5.33 7.25 10.91
CA LEU A 149 -5.38 5.80 10.99
C LEU A 149 -6.40 5.34 12.04
N ALA A 150 -7.05 4.21 11.76
CA ALA A 150 -7.94 3.58 12.73
C ALA A 150 -7.12 2.96 13.88
N SER A 151 -7.78 2.74 15.03
CA SER A 151 -7.12 2.26 16.26
C SER A 151 -6.48 0.87 16.13
N ASP A 152 -6.97 0.03 15.25
CA ASP A 152 -6.43 -1.29 14.92
C ASP A 152 -5.08 -1.20 14.17
N HIS A 153 -4.75 -0.04 13.57
CA HIS A 153 -3.46 0.24 12.95
C HIS A 153 -2.45 0.90 13.90
N SER A 154 -2.74 1.02 15.19
CA SER A 154 -1.84 1.69 16.17
C SER A 154 -0.43 1.08 16.22
N GLY A 155 -0.31 -0.24 16.13
CA GLY A 155 0.99 -0.94 16.04
C GLY A 155 1.75 -0.67 14.74
N TYR A 156 1.04 -0.29 13.68
CA TYR A 156 1.61 0.00 12.38
C TYR A 156 2.27 1.38 12.29
N ILE A 157 1.84 2.32 13.12
CA ILE A 157 2.41 3.67 13.20
C ILE A 157 3.91 3.61 13.49
N ASN A 158 4.32 2.73 14.41
CA ASN A 158 5.72 2.55 14.78
C ASN A 158 6.58 1.97 13.65
N ALA A 159 5.96 1.31 12.67
CA ALA A 159 6.64 0.79 11.49
C ALA A 159 6.72 1.82 10.34
N VAL A 160 5.62 2.52 10.06
CA VAL A 160 5.52 3.48 8.95
C VAL A 160 6.35 4.73 9.23
N LYS A 161 6.28 5.28 10.43
CA LYS A 161 7.00 6.49 10.82
C LYS A 161 8.52 6.41 10.60
N PRO A 162 9.23 5.35 11.02
CA PRO A 162 10.64 5.17 10.70
C PRO A 162 10.91 5.04 9.20
N ALA A 163 10.05 4.34 8.47
CA ALA A 163 10.23 4.11 7.05
C ALA A 163 10.03 5.37 6.20
N THR A 164 9.21 6.32 6.65
CA THR A 164 8.96 7.60 5.97
C THR A 164 9.95 8.70 6.38
N ALA A 165 10.60 8.60 7.53
CA ALA A 165 11.61 9.55 7.99
C ALA A 165 12.81 9.70 7.02
N PRO A 166 13.35 8.62 6.40
CA PRO A 166 14.39 8.75 5.38
C PRO A 166 13.92 9.49 4.13
N VAL A 167 12.67 9.29 3.72
CA VAL A 167 12.06 9.94 2.56
C VAL A 167 12.10 11.47 2.74
N SER A 168 11.67 11.96 3.90
CA SER A 168 11.64 13.40 4.17
C SER A 168 13.02 14.03 4.36
N ARG A 169 14.01 13.27 4.85
CA ARG A 169 15.38 13.78 5.11
C ARG A 169 16.30 13.73 3.91
N ALA A 170 16.26 12.65 3.12
CA ALA A 170 17.21 12.44 2.03
C ALA A 170 16.88 13.28 0.81
N ASP A 171 15.61 13.46 0.49
CA ASP A 171 15.18 14.26 -0.65
C ASP A 171 15.18 15.76 -0.34
N ALA A 172 15.01 16.17 0.92
CA ALA A 172 15.20 17.58 1.33
C ALA A 172 16.65 18.07 1.11
N THR A 173 17.64 17.19 1.29
CA THR A 173 19.04 17.51 0.99
C THR A 173 19.32 17.57 -0.52
N ALA A 174 18.63 16.75 -1.31
CA ALA A 174 18.76 16.75 -2.78
C ALA A 174 18.03 17.93 -3.45
N ALA A 175 16.95 18.41 -2.84
CA ALA A 175 16.18 19.54 -3.34
C ALA A 175 16.76 20.93 -2.99
N GLY A 176 17.93 20.97 -2.32
CA GLY A 176 18.57 22.25 -1.99
C GLY A 176 17.73 23.09 -1.03
N ALA A 177 17.02 22.48 -0.09
CA ALA A 177 16.28 23.21 0.93
C ALA A 177 17.26 24.03 1.76
N LEU A 178 17.23 25.31 1.53
CA LEU A 178 17.86 26.42 2.26
C LEU A 178 17.34 26.49 3.70
#